data_0592487ff9abaa0d094e2e8f7842d769
#
_entry.id   0592487ff9abaa0d094e2e8f7842d769
#
_cell.length_a   1.000
_cell.length_b   1.000
_cell.length_c   1.000
_cell.angle_alpha   90.00
_cell.angle_beta   90.00
_cell.angle_gamma   90.00
#
_symmetry.space_group_name_H-M   'P 1'
#
loop_
_entity.id
_entity.type
_entity.pdbx_description
1 polymer ?
#
loop_
_entity_poly.entity_id
_entity_poly.type
_entity_poly.pdbx_seq_one_letter_code
_entity_poly.pdbx_strand_id
1 'polypeptide(L)'
;MRHGLWIPLSHGARPIGVGWLLTRERAWETPHLALASRLAQAYGHGASAIRGRRRVPIGRARGARGLALATVLGLGAALALVQVPLTSRAPAEVVASDPFVVAAPMAGVVDRILVAPGARVALGDPLVQLVDVELRNDFEVAQRKVQVAQSKALRLQQAAIASSEAKRELAIARSELRVAEAERDYAHDLLDKAVVRAERSGVALYGDPQDWVGRPVRVGEAVMQVADPADIAFRLEVAAADAVTLERGASVDVFLDAAPLEPVSAVVARAAYKAEKNASGIANFKVMAIPEAPSEDVPRLGLRGTARIHGEPVSLFYYLFRRPIVTFRQLTGV
;
A
#
# COMPACT_ATOMS: atom_id res chain seq x y z
N MET A 1 63.85 -52.82 13.78
CA MET A 1 63.88 -51.95 14.98
C MET A 1 63.40 -50.59 14.64
N ARG A 2 62.51 -49.99 15.46
CA ARG A 2 62.03 -48.62 15.21
C ARG A 2 62.95 -47.62 15.89
N HIS A 3 63.45 -46.63 15.21
CA HIS A 3 64.29 -45.57 15.71
C HIS A 3 63.41 -44.39 16.21
N GLY A 4 63.46 -44.10 17.52
CA GLY A 4 62.75 -42.97 18.12
C GLY A 4 63.66 -41.75 18.24
N LEU A 5 63.10 -40.56 17.91
CA LEU A 5 63.76 -39.27 18.08
C LEU A 5 62.84 -38.38 18.96
N TRP A 6 63.33 -37.89 20.06
CA TRP A 6 62.64 -36.91 20.91
C TRP A 6 63.22 -35.53 20.65
N ILE A 7 62.36 -34.56 20.33
CA ILE A 7 62.77 -33.18 20.10
C ILE A 7 61.94 -32.27 21.02
N PRO A 8 62.54 -31.60 21.97
CA PRO A 8 61.82 -30.65 22.83
C PRO A 8 61.39 -29.41 21.99
N LEU A 9 60.16 -28.96 22.15
CA LEU A 9 59.71 -27.68 21.63
C LEU A 9 60.30 -26.57 22.48
N SER A 10 61.02 -25.63 21.86
CA SER A 10 61.69 -24.52 22.55
C SER A 10 61.32 -23.16 21.96
N HIS A 11 61.35 -22.14 22.82
CA HIS A 11 61.24 -20.74 22.38
C HIS A 11 62.57 -20.07 22.71
N GLY A 12 63.37 -19.80 21.69
CA GLY A 12 64.77 -19.44 21.87
C GLY A 12 65.54 -20.55 22.59
N ALA A 13 66.29 -20.24 23.63
CA ALA A 13 67.07 -21.19 24.43
C ALA A 13 66.28 -21.91 25.54
N ARG A 14 64.95 -21.64 25.71
CA ARG A 14 64.17 -22.22 26.85
C ARG A 14 63.20 -23.27 26.35
N PRO A 15 63.22 -24.52 26.88
CA PRO A 15 62.25 -25.56 26.51
C PRO A 15 60.87 -25.23 27.13
N ILE A 16 59.81 -25.51 26.37
CA ILE A 16 58.40 -25.17 26.75
C ILE A 16 57.79 -26.31 27.59
N GLY A 17 58.51 -27.37 27.89
CA GLY A 17 58.05 -28.51 28.69
C GLY A 17 57.20 -29.54 27.93
N VAL A 18 57.11 -29.42 26.59
CA VAL A 18 56.52 -30.40 25.68
C VAL A 18 57.44 -30.59 24.49
N GLY A 19 57.39 -31.80 23.88
CA GLY A 19 58.22 -32.15 22.74
C GLY A 19 57.50 -33.14 21.81
N TRP A 20 58.13 -33.41 20.67
CA TRP A 20 57.66 -34.41 19.73
C TRP A 20 58.45 -35.68 19.83
N LEU A 21 57.78 -36.82 19.87
CA LEU A 21 58.40 -38.15 19.76
C LEU A 21 58.12 -38.63 18.31
N LEU A 22 59.12 -38.63 17.49
CA LEU A 22 59.02 -39.08 16.09
C LEU A 22 59.62 -40.51 16.00
N THR A 23 58.92 -41.41 15.32
CA THR A 23 59.38 -42.81 15.17
C THR A 23 59.39 -43.16 13.67
N ARG A 24 60.48 -43.82 13.23
CA ARG A 24 60.62 -44.34 11.87
C ARG A 24 61.39 -45.67 11.81
N GLU A 25 61.27 -46.38 10.69
CA GLU A 25 61.92 -47.67 10.49
C GLU A 25 63.39 -47.60 10.10
N ARG A 26 63.82 -46.44 9.60
CA ARG A 26 65.23 -46.19 9.20
C ARG A 26 65.91 -45.27 10.19
N ALA A 27 67.23 -45.34 10.29
CA ALA A 27 68.03 -44.48 11.14
C ALA A 27 67.90 -43.00 10.80
N TRP A 28 67.99 -42.11 11.78
CA TRP A 28 67.90 -40.65 11.57
C TRP A 28 69.24 -40.14 11.06
N GLU A 29 69.19 -39.50 9.90
CA GLU A 29 70.34 -38.85 9.26
C GLU A 29 70.44 -37.38 9.66
N THR A 30 71.61 -36.76 9.57
CA THR A 30 71.85 -35.37 9.95
C THR A 30 70.94 -34.36 9.32
N PRO A 31 70.59 -34.48 8.02
CA PRO A 31 69.65 -33.53 7.40
C PRO A 31 68.22 -33.57 8.02
N HIS A 32 67.78 -34.78 8.38
CA HIS A 32 66.42 -34.95 8.99
C HIS A 32 66.38 -34.41 10.43
N LEU A 33 67.49 -34.50 11.18
CA LEU A 33 67.61 -33.93 12.52
C LEU A 33 67.55 -32.37 12.46
N ALA A 34 68.26 -31.78 11.48
CA ALA A 34 68.27 -30.34 11.27
C ALA A 34 66.88 -29.82 10.88
N LEU A 35 66.13 -30.52 10.00
CA LEU A 35 64.78 -30.15 9.62
C LEU A 35 63.80 -30.25 10.81
N ALA A 36 63.86 -31.36 11.54
CA ALA A 36 62.99 -31.61 12.68
C ALA A 36 63.24 -30.59 13.82
N SER A 37 64.48 -30.18 14.07
CA SER A 37 64.80 -29.15 15.07
C SER A 37 64.26 -27.75 14.66
N ARG A 38 64.36 -27.37 13.36
CA ARG A 38 63.79 -26.12 12.87
C ARG A 38 62.28 -26.08 12.97
N LEU A 39 61.62 -27.16 12.61
CA LEU A 39 60.18 -27.29 12.80
C LEU A 39 59.79 -27.20 14.27
N ALA A 40 60.47 -27.87 15.17
CA ALA A 40 60.25 -27.81 16.62
C ALA A 40 60.39 -26.38 17.18
N GLN A 41 61.36 -25.61 16.70
CA GLN A 41 61.51 -24.20 17.06
C GLN A 41 60.33 -23.33 16.53
N ALA A 42 59.92 -23.49 15.28
CA ALA A 42 58.78 -22.76 14.71
C ALA A 42 57.48 -23.03 15.48
N TYR A 43 57.19 -24.30 15.76
CA TYR A 43 56.02 -24.68 16.58
C TYR A 43 56.15 -24.24 18.03
N GLY A 44 57.36 -24.21 18.60
CA GLY A 44 57.65 -23.67 19.91
C GLY A 44 57.26 -22.17 20.01
N HIS A 45 57.60 -21.37 19.00
CA HIS A 45 57.18 -19.97 18.92
C HIS A 45 55.67 -19.85 18.89
N GLY A 46 54.96 -20.60 18.04
CA GLY A 46 53.49 -20.63 17.96
C GLY A 46 52.82 -21.02 19.27
N ALA A 47 53.33 -22.08 19.93
CA ALA A 47 52.80 -22.56 21.21
C ALA A 47 53.01 -21.55 22.34
N SER A 48 54.16 -20.84 22.36
CA SER A 48 54.42 -19.78 23.34
C SER A 48 53.51 -18.54 23.16
N ALA A 49 53.20 -18.16 21.91
CA ALA A 49 52.30 -17.08 21.62
C ALA A 49 50.86 -17.40 22.07
N ILE A 50 50.41 -18.64 21.91
CA ILE A 50 49.08 -19.07 22.39
C ILE A 50 49.03 -19.14 23.93
N ARG A 51 50.08 -19.61 24.59
CA ARG A 51 50.17 -19.63 26.05
C ARG A 51 50.29 -18.23 26.65
N GLY A 52 51.01 -17.35 26.03
CA GLY A 52 51.12 -15.95 26.47
C GLY A 52 49.81 -15.18 26.48
N ARG A 53 48.89 -15.51 25.56
CA ARG A 53 47.54 -14.92 25.52
C ARG A 53 46.62 -15.37 26.63
N ARG A 54 46.91 -16.43 27.37
CA ARG A 54 46.02 -16.99 28.42
C ARG A 54 46.30 -16.51 29.83
N ARG A 55 47.27 -15.65 30.07
CA ARG A 55 47.50 -15.09 31.39
C ARG A 55 47.04 -13.64 31.48
N VAL A 56 45.74 -13.43 31.34
CA VAL A 56 45.09 -12.26 31.92
C VAL A 56 45.08 -12.50 33.44
N PRO A 57 45.69 -11.67 34.25
CA PRO A 57 45.75 -11.88 35.72
C PRO A 57 44.32 -11.76 36.27
N ILE A 58 43.79 -12.89 36.74
CA ILE A 58 42.44 -13.02 37.32
C ILE A 58 42.28 -12.19 38.61
N GLY A 59 43.37 -11.63 39.18
CA GLY A 59 43.31 -10.84 40.40
C GLY A 59 42.76 -9.42 40.30
N ARG A 60 42.68 -8.81 39.09
CA ARG A 60 42.06 -7.47 38.84
C ARG A 60 40.65 -7.54 38.30
N ALA A 61 40.10 -8.73 38.12
CA ALA A 61 38.84 -8.95 37.38
C ALA A 61 37.56 -8.57 38.16
N ARG A 62 37.61 -8.39 39.47
CA ARG A 62 36.43 -7.98 40.24
C ARG A 62 36.09 -6.49 40.02
N GLY A 63 37.08 -5.63 40.02
CA GLY A 63 36.88 -4.21 39.72
C GLY A 63 36.52 -3.95 38.23
N ALA A 64 37.22 -4.66 37.31
CA ALA A 64 36.92 -4.54 35.86
C ALA A 64 35.56 -5.12 35.50
N ARG A 65 35.08 -6.18 36.14
CA ARG A 65 33.71 -6.68 35.94
C ARG A 65 32.65 -5.74 36.50
N GLY A 66 32.90 -5.13 37.67
CA GLY A 66 32.00 -4.12 38.23
C GLY A 66 31.93 -2.88 37.37
N LEU A 67 33.08 -2.40 36.84
CA LEU A 67 33.14 -1.28 35.92
C LEU A 67 32.45 -1.60 34.59
N ALA A 68 32.69 -2.79 34.04
CA ALA A 68 32.01 -3.24 32.80
C ALA A 68 30.49 -3.38 32.98
N LEU A 69 30.04 -3.91 34.12
CA LEU A 69 28.61 -4.00 34.42
C LEU A 69 27.98 -2.62 34.61
N ALA A 70 28.67 -1.70 35.30
CA ALA A 70 28.23 -0.32 35.46
C ALA A 70 28.16 0.43 34.11
N THR A 71 29.13 0.19 33.23
CA THR A 71 29.13 0.80 31.87
C THR A 71 27.99 0.24 31.01
N VAL A 72 27.73 -1.06 31.06
CA VAL A 72 26.59 -1.69 30.33
C VAL A 72 25.28 -1.21 30.89
N LEU A 73 25.12 -1.12 32.21
CA LEU A 73 23.92 -0.58 32.86
C LEU A 73 23.74 0.91 32.56
N GLY A 74 24.81 1.70 32.61
CA GLY A 74 24.79 3.12 32.27
C GLY A 74 24.46 3.35 30.80
N LEU A 75 24.99 2.55 29.88
CA LEU A 75 24.66 2.62 28.46
C LEU A 75 23.21 2.16 28.22
N GLY A 76 22.73 1.13 28.89
CA GLY A 76 21.34 0.68 28.84
C GLY A 76 20.37 1.73 29.34
N ALA A 77 20.70 2.39 30.47
CA ALA A 77 19.91 3.49 31.00
C ALA A 77 19.90 4.71 30.06
N ALA A 78 21.06 5.07 29.49
CA ALA A 78 21.17 6.14 28.51
C ALA A 78 20.32 5.84 27.25
N LEU A 79 20.38 4.61 26.72
CA LEU A 79 19.56 4.16 25.60
C LEU A 79 18.05 4.16 25.90
N ALA A 80 17.66 3.92 27.17
CA ALA A 80 16.26 3.95 27.59
C ALA A 80 15.73 5.38 27.79
N LEU A 81 16.58 6.32 28.22
CA LEU A 81 16.21 7.71 28.51
C LEU A 81 16.20 8.61 27.25
N VAL A 82 17.05 8.30 26.26
CA VAL A 82 17.06 9.05 24.99
C VAL A 82 15.84 8.69 24.17
N GLN A 83 14.97 9.67 23.94
CA GLN A 83 13.79 9.54 23.09
C GLN A 83 14.12 9.93 21.64
N VAL A 84 13.71 9.09 20.70
CA VAL A 84 13.88 9.33 19.25
C VAL A 84 12.50 9.23 18.59
N PRO A 85 12.13 10.18 17.72
CA PRO A 85 10.87 10.10 17.00
C PRO A 85 10.85 8.83 16.13
N LEU A 86 9.82 8.00 16.31
CA LEU A 86 9.61 6.83 15.48
C LEU A 86 9.12 7.31 14.12
N THR A 87 9.89 7.11 13.06
CA THR A 87 9.50 7.50 11.71
C THR A 87 9.27 6.26 10.84
N SER A 88 8.19 6.27 10.08
CA SER A 88 7.89 5.27 9.07
C SER A 88 7.92 5.90 7.68
N ARG A 89 8.46 5.19 6.70
CA ARG A 89 8.47 5.62 5.30
C ARG A 89 7.48 4.78 4.50
N ALA A 90 6.71 5.45 3.66
CA ALA A 90 5.72 4.81 2.82
C ALA A 90 5.69 5.45 1.44
N PRO A 91 5.46 4.68 0.36
CA PRO A 91 5.10 5.27 -0.92
C PRO A 91 3.81 6.07 -0.77
N ALA A 92 3.79 7.22 -1.42
CA ALA A 92 2.69 8.16 -1.43
C ALA A 92 2.20 8.41 -2.85
N GLU A 93 0.90 8.63 -3.01
CA GLU A 93 0.27 9.02 -4.26
C GLU A 93 -0.73 10.12 -3.98
N VAL A 94 -0.72 11.18 -4.81
CA VAL A 94 -1.69 12.27 -4.75
C VAL A 94 -3.01 11.77 -5.32
N VAL A 95 -4.06 11.77 -4.52
CA VAL A 95 -5.40 11.37 -4.91
C VAL A 95 -6.40 12.47 -4.55
N ALA A 96 -7.60 12.43 -5.13
CA ALA A 96 -8.67 13.29 -4.66
C ALA A 96 -9.12 12.85 -3.25
N SER A 97 -9.44 13.81 -2.40
CA SER A 97 -9.87 13.56 -1.01
C SER A 97 -11.23 12.87 -0.96
N ASP A 98 -12.20 13.35 -1.73
CA ASP A 98 -13.56 12.80 -1.82
C ASP A 98 -14.01 12.65 -3.28
N PRO A 99 -13.46 11.67 -4.04
CA PRO A 99 -13.86 11.45 -5.41
C PRO A 99 -15.28 10.86 -5.48
N PHE A 100 -16.14 11.49 -6.28
CA PHE A 100 -17.45 10.92 -6.61
C PHE A 100 -17.31 9.88 -7.71
N VAL A 101 -17.72 8.64 -7.42
CA VAL A 101 -17.67 7.54 -8.38
C VAL A 101 -18.88 7.60 -9.30
N VAL A 102 -18.65 7.86 -10.58
CA VAL A 102 -19.67 7.79 -11.62
C VAL A 102 -19.81 6.34 -12.07
N ALA A 103 -20.91 5.71 -11.65
CA ALA A 103 -21.20 4.32 -11.97
C ALA A 103 -22.30 4.20 -13.03
N ALA A 104 -22.28 3.13 -13.81
CA ALA A 104 -23.31 2.84 -14.79
C ALA A 104 -24.67 2.57 -14.08
N PRO A 105 -25.74 3.33 -14.35
CA PRO A 105 -27.03 3.16 -13.68
C PRO A 105 -27.81 1.93 -14.20
N MET A 106 -27.41 1.40 -15.35
CA MET A 106 -27.97 0.24 -15.99
C MET A 106 -26.90 -0.59 -16.70
N ALA A 107 -27.20 -1.84 -17.00
CA ALA A 107 -26.35 -2.65 -17.86
C ALA A 107 -26.47 -2.21 -19.31
N GLY A 108 -25.35 -2.16 -20.03
CA GLY A 108 -25.33 -1.75 -21.44
C GLY A 108 -23.92 -1.81 -22.01
N VAL A 109 -23.77 -1.31 -23.24
CA VAL A 109 -22.47 -1.17 -23.90
C VAL A 109 -22.16 0.32 -23.99
N VAL A 110 -20.94 0.73 -23.67
CA VAL A 110 -20.51 2.12 -23.81
C VAL A 110 -20.40 2.46 -25.31
N ASP A 111 -21.18 3.42 -25.79
CA ASP A 111 -21.09 3.95 -27.15
C ASP A 111 -19.91 4.91 -27.25
N ARG A 112 -19.84 5.88 -26.35
CA ARG A 112 -18.78 6.89 -26.31
C ARG A 112 -18.68 7.56 -24.95
N ILE A 113 -17.47 8.07 -24.65
CA ILE A 113 -17.24 9.01 -23.55
C ILE A 113 -17.34 10.43 -24.11
N LEU A 114 -18.13 11.29 -23.47
CA LEU A 114 -18.47 12.62 -23.95
C LEU A 114 -17.53 13.72 -23.45
N VAL A 115 -16.71 13.42 -22.44
CA VAL A 115 -15.78 14.35 -21.81
C VAL A 115 -14.36 13.83 -21.91
N ALA A 116 -13.38 14.70 -22.08
CA ALA A 116 -11.97 14.31 -22.11
C ALA A 116 -11.44 14.01 -20.70
N PRO A 117 -10.42 13.14 -20.54
CA PRO A 117 -9.75 12.95 -19.27
C PRO A 117 -9.18 14.28 -18.75
N GLY A 118 -9.44 14.59 -17.48
CA GLY A 118 -9.01 15.84 -16.87
C GLY A 118 -9.85 17.08 -17.25
N ALA A 119 -10.94 16.93 -18.00
CA ALA A 119 -11.83 18.04 -18.32
C ALA A 119 -12.68 18.45 -17.10
N ARG A 120 -12.95 19.74 -16.97
CA ARG A 120 -13.90 20.25 -15.98
C ARG A 120 -15.33 19.95 -16.44
N VAL A 121 -16.13 19.48 -15.50
CA VAL A 121 -17.54 19.15 -15.71
C VAL A 121 -18.40 19.87 -14.68
N ALA A 122 -19.59 20.31 -15.10
CA ALA A 122 -20.59 20.88 -14.21
C ALA A 122 -21.64 19.82 -13.82
N LEU A 123 -22.41 20.10 -12.76
CA LEU A 123 -23.57 19.28 -12.39
C LEU A 123 -24.53 19.12 -13.59
N GLY A 124 -24.88 17.88 -13.92
CA GLY A 124 -25.80 17.55 -15.03
C GLY A 124 -25.12 17.36 -16.38
N ASP A 125 -23.84 17.69 -16.54
CA ASP A 125 -23.14 17.49 -17.81
C ASP A 125 -23.14 16.01 -18.20
N PRO A 126 -23.36 15.69 -19.50
CA PRO A 126 -23.33 14.32 -19.97
C PRO A 126 -21.89 13.81 -20.03
N LEU A 127 -21.64 12.67 -19.37
CA LEU A 127 -20.30 12.08 -19.24
C LEU A 127 -20.09 10.87 -20.13
N VAL A 128 -21.06 9.97 -20.13
CA VAL A 128 -21.00 8.69 -20.85
C VAL A 128 -22.31 8.44 -21.56
N GLN A 129 -22.21 8.02 -22.81
CA GLN A 129 -23.34 7.56 -23.61
C GLN A 129 -23.28 6.04 -23.71
N LEU A 130 -24.33 5.36 -23.27
CA LEU A 130 -24.53 3.94 -23.56
C LEU A 130 -25.26 3.79 -24.91
N VAL A 131 -25.13 2.63 -25.54
CA VAL A 131 -25.89 2.30 -26.75
C VAL A 131 -27.39 2.33 -26.43
N ASP A 132 -28.12 3.19 -27.09
CA ASP A 132 -29.51 3.54 -26.78
C ASP A 132 -30.53 3.19 -27.87
N VAL A 133 -30.11 2.53 -28.95
CA VAL A 133 -30.96 2.29 -30.13
C VAL A 133 -32.24 1.52 -29.76
N GLU A 134 -32.14 0.47 -28.97
CA GLU A 134 -33.30 -0.30 -28.51
C GLU A 134 -34.20 0.52 -27.58
N LEU A 135 -33.60 1.23 -26.62
CA LEU A 135 -34.33 2.07 -25.67
C LEU A 135 -35.11 3.19 -26.37
N ARG A 136 -34.50 3.79 -27.39
CA ARG A 136 -35.14 4.82 -28.20
C ARG A 136 -36.33 4.26 -28.98
N ASN A 137 -36.16 3.08 -29.59
CA ASN A 137 -37.26 2.40 -30.29
C ASN A 137 -38.42 2.05 -29.33
N ASP A 138 -38.10 1.55 -28.16
CA ASP A 138 -39.11 1.19 -27.13
C ASP A 138 -39.88 2.43 -26.67
N PHE A 139 -39.19 3.56 -26.47
CA PHE A 139 -39.81 4.81 -26.12
C PHE A 139 -40.74 5.30 -27.24
N GLU A 140 -40.29 5.27 -28.52
CA GLU A 140 -41.14 5.65 -29.66
C GLU A 140 -42.37 4.78 -29.79
N VAL A 141 -42.25 3.45 -29.59
CA VAL A 141 -43.39 2.52 -29.61
C VAL A 141 -44.35 2.86 -28.47
N ALA A 142 -43.85 3.04 -27.24
CA ALA A 142 -44.68 3.43 -26.11
C ALA A 142 -45.37 4.76 -26.32
N GLN A 143 -44.70 5.74 -26.91
CA GLN A 143 -45.28 7.05 -27.26
C GLN A 143 -46.43 6.91 -28.25
N ARG A 144 -46.28 6.05 -29.29
CA ARG A 144 -47.36 5.77 -30.26
C ARG A 144 -48.54 5.08 -29.58
N LYS A 145 -48.32 4.15 -28.64
CA LYS A 145 -49.41 3.53 -27.86
C LYS A 145 -50.20 4.55 -27.08
N VAL A 146 -49.57 5.54 -26.46
CA VAL A 146 -50.24 6.63 -25.78
C VAL A 146 -51.12 7.41 -26.75
N GLN A 147 -50.61 7.76 -27.94
CA GLN A 147 -51.40 8.49 -28.95
C GLN A 147 -52.66 7.73 -29.39
N VAL A 148 -52.52 6.40 -29.59
CA VAL A 148 -53.66 5.53 -29.94
C VAL A 148 -54.70 5.48 -28.81
N ALA A 149 -54.23 5.22 -27.55
CA ALA A 149 -55.09 5.16 -26.38
C ALA A 149 -55.81 6.51 -26.11
N GLN A 150 -55.08 7.62 -26.27
CA GLN A 150 -55.64 8.97 -26.15
C GLN A 150 -56.71 9.22 -27.18
N SER A 151 -56.49 8.86 -28.44
CA SER A 151 -57.47 9.02 -29.55
C SER A 151 -58.73 8.16 -29.31
N LYS A 152 -58.57 6.94 -28.75
CA LYS A 152 -59.66 6.06 -28.33
C LYS A 152 -60.48 6.67 -27.19
N ALA A 153 -59.80 7.16 -26.15
CA ALA A 153 -60.48 7.80 -25.02
C ALA A 153 -61.25 9.05 -25.44
N LEU A 154 -60.66 9.88 -26.32
CA LEU A 154 -61.31 11.08 -26.83
C LEU A 154 -62.57 10.75 -27.65
N ARG A 155 -62.53 9.76 -28.55
CA ARG A 155 -63.69 9.32 -29.30
C ARG A 155 -64.80 8.84 -28.38
N LEU A 156 -64.48 7.99 -27.37
CA LEU A 156 -65.45 7.48 -26.41
C LEU A 156 -65.98 8.59 -25.50
N GLN A 157 -65.19 9.59 -25.18
CA GLN A 157 -65.64 10.75 -24.43
C GLN A 157 -66.71 11.55 -25.19
N GLN A 158 -66.55 11.71 -26.49
CA GLN A 158 -67.58 12.37 -27.34
C GLN A 158 -68.85 11.47 -27.42
N ALA A 159 -68.73 10.16 -27.58
CA ALA A 159 -69.86 9.24 -27.65
C ALA A 159 -70.59 9.09 -26.28
N ALA A 160 -69.92 9.23 -25.17
CA ALA A 160 -70.45 9.13 -23.82
C ALA A 160 -71.49 10.21 -23.46
N ILE A 161 -71.60 11.25 -24.26
CA ILE A 161 -72.66 12.26 -24.11
C ILE A 161 -74.04 11.68 -24.43
N ALA A 162 -74.09 10.72 -25.39
CA ALA A 162 -75.33 10.16 -25.94
C ALA A 162 -75.63 8.73 -25.44
N SER A 163 -74.67 8.00 -24.87
CA SER A 163 -74.80 6.56 -24.54
C SER A 163 -74.22 6.20 -23.17
N SER A 164 -75.01 5.48 -22.39
CA SER A 164 -74.56 4.88 -21.10
C SER A 164 -73.55 3.75 -21.29
N GLU A 165 -73.60 3.05 -22.41
CA GLU A 165 -72.61 2.06 -22.81
C GLU A 165 -71.24 2.71 -23.04
N ALA A 166 -71.20 3.80 -23.84
CA ALA A 166 -70.01 4.54 -24.09
C ALA A 166 -69.36 5.18 -22.82
N LYS A 167 -70.18 5.42 -21.77
CA LYS A 167 -69.66 5.85 -20.46
C LYS A 167 -68.85 4.75 -19.76
N ARG A 168 -69.30 3.50 -19.83
CA ARG A 168 -68.56 2.35 -19.27
C ARG A 168 -67.29 2.08 -20.04
N GLU A 169 -67.36 2.10 -21.37
CA GLU A 169 -66.19 1.96 -22.25
C GLU A 169 -65.18 3.07 -22.08
N LEU A 170 -65.64 4.29 -21.84
CA LEU A 170 -64.76 5.44 -21.55
C LEU A 170 -63.93 5.23 -20.27
N ALA A 171 -64.53 4.62 -19.22
CA ALA A 171 -63.83 4.31 -18.00
C ALA A 171 -62.67 3.30 -18.27
N ILE A 172 -62.92 2.29 -19.08
CA ILE A 172 -61.91 1.29 -19.50
C ILE A 172 -60.84 1.99 -20.35
N ALA A 173 -61.21 2.77 -21.38
CA ALA A 173 -60.28 3.46 -22.26
C ALA A 173 -59.39 4.47 -21.51
N ARG A 174 -59.90 5.16 -20.47
CA ARG A 174 -59.09 6.01 -19.59
C ARG A 174 -58.10 5.19 -18.77
N SER A 175 -58.47 3.99 -18.35
CA SER A 175 -57.54 3.10 -17.64
C SER A 175 -56.45 2.61 -18.58
N GLU A 176 -56.80 2.22 -19.83
CA GLU A 176 -55.83 1.82 -20.86
C GLU A 176 -54.84 3.00 -21.18
N LEU A 177 -55.36 4.22 -21.24
CA LEU A 177 -54.51 5.40 -21.44
C LEU A 177 -53.49 5.59 -20.30
N ARG A 178 -53.94 5.47 -19.04
CA ARG A 178 -53.01 5.57 -17.89
C ARG A 178 -51.92 4.49 -17.91
N VAL A 179 -52.28 3.27 -18.34
CA VAL A 179 -51.29 2.17 -18.49
C VAL A 179 -50.28 2.53 -19.59
N ALA A 180 -50.77 3.00 -20.76
CA ALA A 180 -49.87 3.39 -21.85
C ALA A 180 -48.97 4.59 -21.48
N GLU A 181 -49.49 5.56 -20.73
CA GLU A 181 -48.69 6.68 -20.19
C GLU A 181 -47.62 6.18 -19.24
N ALA A 182 -47.92 5.23 -18.31
CA ALA A 182 -46.94 4.64 -17.41
C ALA A 182 -45.86 3.84 -18.17
N GLU A 183 -46.24 3.08 -19.23
CA GLU A 183 -45.28 2.38 -20.09
C GLU A 183 -44.33 3.37 -20.80
N ARG A 184 -44.88 4.48 -21.33
CA ARG A 184 -44.05 5.52 -21.96
C ARG A 184 -43.10 6.18 -20.97
N ASP A 185 -43.59 6.54 -19.79
CA ASP A 185 -42.75 7.17 -18.75
C ASP A 185 -41.62 6.24 -18.32
N TYR A 186 -41.90 4.95 -18.14
CA TYR A 186 -40.89 3.95 -17.86
C TYR A 186 -39.86 3.84 -18.99
N ALA A 187 -40.27 3.77 -20.25
CA ALA A 187 -39.35 3.71 -21.37
C ALA A 187 -38.51 5.00 -21.50
N HIS A 188 -39.09 6.16 -21.20
CA HIS A 188 -38.37 7.44 -21.14
C HIS A 188 -37.29 7.42 -20.05
N ASP A 189 -37.63 7.00 -18.84
CA ASP A 189 -36.67 6.90 -17.73
C ASP A 189 -35.48 5.97 -18.05
N LEU A 190 -35.75 4.87 -18.77
CA LEU A 190 -34.67 3.97 -19.22
C LEU A 190 -33.78 4.65 -20.27
N LEU A 191 -34.39 5.36 -21.21
CA LEU A 191 -33.67 6.10 -22.26
C LEU A 191 -32.79 7.23 -21.63
N ASP A 192 -33.32 7.93 -20.65
CA ASP A 192 -32.58 8.97 -19.94
C ASP A 192 -31.38 8.41 -19.19
N LYS A 193 -31.52 7.21 -18.60
CA LYS A 193 -30.42 6.50 -17.93
C LYS A 193 -29.31 6.04 -18.89
N ALA A 194 -29.58 5.97 -20.20
CA ALA A 194 -28.55 5.67 -21.18
C ALA A 194 -27.49 6.78 -21.29
N VAL A 195 -27.82 8.00 -20.86
CA VAL A 195 -26.86 9.11 -20.71
C VAL A 195 -26.48 9.27 -19.24
N VAL A 196 -25.30 8.84 -18.89
CA VAL A 196 -24.78 9.02 -17.52
C VAL A 196 -24.30 10.45 -17.37
N ARG A 197 -24.82 11.16 -16.36
CA ARG A 197 -24.54 12.58 -16.13
C ARG A 197 -23.74 12.78 -14.84
N ALA A 198 -23.04 13.91 -14.78
CA ALA A 198 -22.33 14.33 -13.58
C ALA A 198 -23.30 14.70 -12.45
N GLU A 199 -23.16 14.06 -11.29
CA GLU A 199 -23.91 14.39 -10.07
C GLU A 199 -23.23 15.46 -9.22
N ARG A 200 -21.98 15.81 -9.56
CA ARG A 200 -21.20 16.89 -8.95
C ARG A 200 -20.41 17.64 -10.02
N SER A 201 -20.09 18.89 -9.74
CA SER A 201 -19.08 19.61 -10.50
C SER A 201 -17.67 19.21 -10.06
N GLY A 202 -16.72 19.21 -10.99
CA GLY A 202 -15.33 18.83 -10.71
C GLY A 202 -14.55 18.55 -11.98
N VAL A 203 -13.56 17.69 -11.89
CA VAL A 203 -12.72 17.22 -13.00
C VAL A 203 -12.96 15.72 -13.21
N ALA A 204 -13.16 15.33 -14.46
CA ALA A 204 -13.36 13.92 -14.84
C ALA A 204 -12.03 13.16 -14.80
N LEU A 205 -11.96 12.13 -13.95
CA LEU A 205 -10.78 11.29 -13.72
C LEU A 205 -11.07 9.86 -14.21
N TYR A 206 -10.44 9.46 -15.28
CA TYR A 206 -10.51 8.11 -15.84
C TYR A 206 -9.29 7.86 -16.74
N GLY A 207 -9.09 6.63 -17.18
CA GLY A 207 -7.98 6.25 -18.05
C GLY A 207 -8.20 6.65 -19.52
N ASP A 208 -7.77 5.78 -20.44
CA ASP A 208 -7.96 6.03 -21.87
C ASP A 208 -9.45 5.86 -22.25
N PRO A 209 -10.07 6.83 -22.95
CA PRO A 209 -11.42 6.66 -23.49
C PRO A 209 -11.60 5.40 -24.36
N GLN A 210 -10.56 4.98 -25.07
CA GLN A 210 -10.61 3.82 -25.95
C GLN A 210 -10.80 2.49 -25.20
N ASP A 211 -10.38 2.42 -23.94
CA ASP A 211 -10.58 1.24 -23.09
C ASP A 211 -12.07 1.00 -22.75
N TRP A 212 -12.89 2.03 -22.92
CA TRP A 212 -14.30 2.01 -22.55
C TRP A 212 -15.24 1.84 -23.74
N VAL A 213 -14.91 2.42 -24.90
CA VAL A 213 -15.77 2.37 -26.08
C VAL A 213 -15.96 0.92 -26.55
N GLY A 214 -17.23 0.50 -26.71
CA GLY A 214 -17.61 -0.87 -27.08
C GLY A 214 -17.56 -1.87 -25.92
N ARG A 215 -17.18 -1.45 -24.72
CA ARG A 215 -17.10 -2.33 -23.55
C ARG A 215 -18.48 -2.50 -22.90
N PRO A 216 -18.88 -3.75 -22.56
CA PRO A 216 -20.09 -3.97 -21.78
C PRO A 216 -19.84 -3.57 -20.31
N VAL A 217 -20.80 -2.83 -19.73
CA VAL A 217 -20.80 -2.43 -18.31
C VAL A 217 -22.02 -3.02 -17.59
N ARG A 218 -21.84 -3.28 -16.31
CA ARG A 218 -22.89 -3.76 -15.41
C ARG A 218 -23.43 -2.63 -14.56
N VAL A 219 -24.62 -2.81 -14.01
CA VAL A 219 -25.19 -1.88 -13.03
C VAL A 219 -24.23 -1.70 -11.85
N GLY A 220 -23.90 -0.47 -11.51
CA GLY A 220 -22.98 -0.12 -10.43
C GLY A 220 -21.49 -0.23 -10.79
N GLU A 221 -21.15 -0.59 -12.05
CA GLU A 221 -19.75 -0.58 -12.49
C GLU A 221 -19.22 0.86 -12.59
N ALA A 222 -18.11 1.12 -11.88
CA ALA A 222 -17.47 2.44 -11.90
C ALA A 222 -16.81 2.69 -13.27
N VAL A 223 -17.24 3.73 -13.97
CA VAL A 223 -16.70 4.11 -15.28
C VAL A 223 -15.65 5.21 -15.13
N MET A 224 -15.93 6.21 -14.30
CA MET A 224 -15.02 7.33 -14.05
C MET A 224 -15.23 7.89 -12.65
N GLN A 225 -14.39 8.82 -12.24
CA GLN A 225 -14.55 9.60 -11.01
C GLN A 225 -14.63 11.08 -11.36
N VAL A 226 -15.42 11.81 -10.60
CA VAL A 226 -15.47 13.28 -10.65
C VAL A 226 -14.97 13.79 -9.29
N ALA A 227 -13.96 14.64 -9.30
CA ALA A 227 -13.36 15.15 -8.08
C ALA A 227 -13.02 16.63 -8.20
N ASP A 228 -13.00 17.33 -7.08
CA ASP A 228 -12.45 18.68 -7.03
C ASP A 228 -10.91 18.59 -7.06
N PRO A 229 -10.26 19.19 -8.05
CA PRO A 229 -8.80 19.18 -8.14
C PRO A 229 -8.11 19.98 -7.01
N ALA A 230 -8.84 20.84 -6.32
CA ALA A 230 -8.32 21.59 -5.17
C ALA A 230 -8.36 20.78 -3.88
N ASP A 231 -9.24 19.78 -3.77
CA ASP A 231 -9.40 18.91 -2.60
C ASP A 231 -8.60 17.62 -2.78
N ILE A 232 -7.33 17.70 -2.44
CA ILE A 232 -6.39 16.58 -2.57
C ILE A 232 -6.15 15.89 -1.23
N ALA A 233 -5.77 14.63 -1.31
CA ALA A 233 -5.25 13.84 -0.21
C ALA A 233 -4.06 12.99 -0.69
N PHE A 234 -3.24 12.56 0.25
CA PHE A 234 -2.15 11.63 -0.02
C PHE A 234 -2.56 10.23 0.42
N ARG A 235 -2.58 9.31 -0.52
CA ARG A 235 -2.75 7.88 -0.24
C ARG A 235 -1.38 7.27 0.03
N LEU A 236 -1.18 6.79 1.25
CA LEU A 236 0.06 6.19 1.71
C LEU A 236 -0.13 4.68 1.86
N GLU A 237 0.86 3.90 1.46
CA GLU A 237 0.88 2.45 1.63
C GLU A 237 1.92 2.07 2.70
N VAL A 238 1.49 1.99 3.95
CA VAL A 238 2.39 1.70 5.07
C VAL A 238 2.48 0.20 5.28
N ALA A 239 3.72 -0.33 5.27
CA ALA A 239 3.95 -1.74 5.53
C ALA A 239 3.44 -2.13 6.93
N ALA A 240 2.80 -3.30 7.05
CA ALA A 240 2.25 -3.77 8.32
C ALA A 240 3.31 -3.89 9.44
N ALA A 241 4.57 -4.15 9.07
CA ALA A 241 5.70 -4.17 10.00
C ALA A 241 6.01 -2.80 10.63
N ASP A 242 5.62 -1.70 9.96
CA ASP A 242 5.90 -0.32 10.36
C ASP A 242 4.62 0.43 10.81
N ALA A 243 3.52 -0.29 10.98
CA ALA A 243 2.19 0.25 11.30
C ALA A 243 2.03 0.86 12.72
N VAL A 244 3.08 0.84 13.53
CA VAL A 244 3.07 1.38 14.92
C VAL A 244 2.86 2.90 14.95
N THR A 245 3.03 3.58 13.82
CA THR A 245 2.95 5.05 13.72
C THR A 245 1.64 5.58 13.14
N LEU A 246 0.60 4.72 13.01
CA LEU A 246 -0.63 5.05 12.27
C LEU A 246 -1.73 5.64 13.15
N GLU A 247 -1.42 6.61 13.99
CA GLU A 247 -2.41 7.31 14.77
C GLU A 247 -3.04 8.46 13.96
N ARG A 248 -4.34 8.72 14.22
CA ARG A 248 -4.99 9.91 13.67
C ARG A 248 -4.31 11.16 14.17
N GLY A 249 -4.09 12.12 13.27
CA GLY A 249 -3.41 13.37 13.60
C GLY A 249 -1.89 13.27 13.60
N ALA A 250 -1.31 12.09 13.30
CA ALA A 250 0.13 11.98 13.12
C ALA A 250 0.60 12.88 11.96
N SER A 251 1.66 13.64 12.18
CA SER A 251 2.23 14.50 11.15
C SER A 251 2.95 13.68 10.08
N VAL A 252 2.84 14.14 8.84
CA VAL A 252 3.39 13.46 7.66
C VAL A 252 4.08 14.50 6.78
N ASP A 253 5.33 14.23 6.41
CA ASP A 253 6.02 14.98 5.37
C ASP A 253 5.97 14.18 4.07
N VAL A 254 5.33 14.72 3.05
CA VAL A 254 5.22 14.09 1.74
C VAL A 254 6.20 14.74 0.78
N PHE A 255 7.15 13.96 0.27
CA PHE A 255 8.12 14.35 -0.73
C PHE A 255 7.66 13.83 -2.08
N LEU A 256 7.19 14.72 -2.94
CA LEU A 256 6.77 14.36 -4.30
C LEU A 256 8.00 14.18 -5.20
N ASP A 257 7.95 13.22 -6.10
CA ASP A 257 9.05 12.96 -7.05
C ASP A 257 9.28 14.16 -7.99
N ALA A 258 8.24 14.98 -8.21
CA ALA A 258 8.33 16.21 -8.99
C ALA A 258 9.03 17.36 -8.24
N ALA A 259 8.99 17.38 -6.89
CA ALA A 259 9.60 18.38 -6.03
C ALA A 259 10.22 17.73 -4.78
N PRO A 260 11.35 17.00 -4.93
CA PRO A 260 11.88 16.15 -3.85
C PRO A 260 12.50 16.91 -2.68
N LEU A 261 12.75 18.20 -2.83
CA LEU A 261 13.36 19.05 -1.78
C LEU A 261 12.34 19.86 -0.98
N GLU A 262 11.10 19.94 -1.46
CA GLU A 262 10.04 20.73 -0.85
C GLU A 262 8.95 19.76 -0.32
N PRO A 263 9.01 19.38 0.98
CA PRO A 263 8.01 18.51 1.55
C PRO A 263 6.67 19.22 1.70
N VAL A 264 5.60 18.55 1.38
CA VAL A 264 4.23 18.98 1.69
C VAL A 264 3.85 18.41 3.06
N SER A 265 3.59 19.29 4.03
CA SER A 265 3.12 18.90 5.35
C SER A 265 1.66 18.45 5.29
N ALA A 266 1.39 17.31 5.89
CA ALA A 266 0.08 16.70 5.92
C ALA A 266 -0.16 16.03 7.28
N VAL A 267 -1.42 15.72 7.57
CA VAL A 267 -1.82 14.96 8.76
C VAL A 267 -2.58 13.70 8.39
N VAL A 268 -2.36 12.63 9.15
CA VAL A 268 -3.13 11.39 8.99
C VAL A 268 -4.58 11.64 9.36
N ALA A 269 -5.47 11.64 8.37
CA ALA A 269 -6.90 11.77 8.56
C ALA A 269 -7.56 10.42 8.87
N ARG A 270 -7.15 9.38 8.15
CA ARG A 270 -7.74 8.04 8.25
C ARG A 270 -6.71 6.97 7.91
N ALA A 271 -6.62 5.94 8.74
CA ALA A 271 -5.88 4.72 8.45
C ALA A 271 -6.85 3.54 8.31
N ALA A 272 -6.62 2.68 7.33
CA ALA A 272 -7.39 1.46 7.17
C ALA A 272 -7.13 0.52 8.35
N TYR A 273 -8.19 -0.08 8.89
CA TYR A 273 -8.08 -1.04 10.01
C TYR A 273 -7.55 -2.41 9.56
N LYS A 274 -7.69 -2.75 8.28
CA LYS A 274 -7.28 -4.03 7.69
C LYS A 274 -6.15 -3.81 6.70
N ALA A 275 -5.09 -4.60 6.84
CA ALA A 275 -4.01 -4.63 5.85
C ALA A 275 -4.47 -5.36 4.58
N GLU A 276 -4.12 -4.82 3.44
CA GLU A 276 -4.33 -5.43 2.13
C GLU A 276 -2.97 -5.79 1.50
N LYS A 277 -2.93 -6.89 0.76
CA LYS A 277 -1.72 -7.25 0.02
C LYS A 277 -1.61 -6.37 -1.23
N ASN A 278 -0.46 -5.72 -1.40
CA ASN A 278 -0.15 -5.01 -2.64
C ASN A 278 0.18 -6.00 -3.78
N ALA A 279 0.46 -5.47 -4.98
CA ALA A 279 0.84 -6.27 -6.14
C ALA A 279 2.12 -7.13 -5.92
N SER A 280 2.97 -6.74 -4.97
CA SER A 280 4.18 -7.48 -4.56
C SER A 280 3.92 -8.50 -3.45
N GLY A 281 2.66 -8.69 -3.02
CA GLY A 281 2.28 -9.64 -1.96
C GLY A 281 2.56 -9.15 -0.54
N ILE A 282 3.05 -7.92 -0.36
CA ILE A 282 3.34 -7.33 0.94
C ILE A 282 2.05 -6.79 1.54
N ALA A 283 1.81 -7.11 2.82
CA ALA A 283 0.66 -6.57 3.56
C ALA A 283 0.91 -5.12 3.93
N ASN A 284 0.08 -4.21 3.41
CA ASN A 284 0.15 -2.77 3.64
C ASN A 284 -1.17 -2.24 4.18
N PHE A 285 -1.09 -1.23 5.04
CA PHE A 285 -2.24 -0.42 5.45
C PHE A 285 -2.35 0.79 4.52
N LYS A 286 -3.55 1.02 3.98
CA LYS A 286 -3.86 2.25 3.25
C LYS A 286 -4.16 3.36 4.25
N VAL A 287 -3.40 4.42 4.18
CA VAL A 287 -3.53 5.61 5.04
C VAL A 287 -3.83 6.80 4.16
N MET A 288 -4.80 7.60 4.56
CA MET A 288 -5.14 8.85 3.91
C MET A 288 -4.64 10.00 4.79
N ALA A 289 -3.79 10.85 4.21
CA ALA A 289 -3.32 12.07 4.84
C ALA A 289 -3.81 13.28 4.04
N ILE A 290 -4.22 14.33 4.74
CA ILE A 290 -4.69 15.59 4.16
C ILE A 290 -3.63 16.67 4.37
N PRO A 291 -3.37 17.57 3.40
CA PRO A 291 -2.49 18.70 3.58
C PRO A 291 -2.94 19.57 4.77
N GLU A 292 -2.01 20.05 5.58
CA GLU A 292 -2.33 20.94 6.71
C GLU A 292 -2.77 22.34 6.25
N ALA A 293 -2.22 22.79 5.13
CA ALA A 293 -2.58 24.07 4.54
C ALA A 293 -2.88 23.89 3.06
N PRO A 294 -3.81 24.69 2.51
CA PRO A 294 -4.01 24.75 1.06
C PRO A 294 -2.71 25.25 0.43
N SER A 295 -2.10 24.43 -0.42
CA SER A 295 -0.91 24.81 -1.17
C SER A 295 -1.31 25.82 -2.25
N GLU A 296 -0.51 26.88 -2.43
CA GLU A 296 -0.68 27.80 -3.57
C GLU A 296 -0.50 27.05 -4.89
N ASP A 297 0.36 26.03 -4.92
CA ASP A 297 0.55 25.14 -6.07
C ASP A 297 0.03 23.74 -5.69
N VAL A 298 -1.22 23.47 -6.08
CA VAL A 298 -1.89 22.18 -5.81
C VAL A 298 -1.27 21.10 -6.68
N PRO A 299 -0.66 20.04 -6.11
CA PRO A 299 -0.06 18.96 -6.88
C PRO A 299 -1.09 18.25 -7.75
N ARG A 300 -0.71 17.89 -8.97
CA ARG A 300 -1.59 17.15 -9.87
C ARG A 300 -1.90 15.76 -9.32
N LEU A 301 -3.15 15.34 -9.48
CA LEU A 301 -3.59 13.99 -9.12
C LEU A 301 -2.77 12.94 -9.88
N GLY A 302 -2.43 11.85 -9.19
CA GLY A 302 -1.61 10.77 -9.74
C GLY A 302 -0.10 10.96 -9.58
N LEU A 303 0.38 12.11 -9.09
CA LEU A 303 1.79 12.26 -8.75
C LEU A 303 2.16 11.30 -7.62
N ARG A 304 3.37 10.75 -7.73
CA ARG A 304 3.93 9.82 -6.75
C ARG A 304 5.03 10.49 -5.95
N GLY A 305 5.35 9.87 -4.82
CA GLY A 305 6.39 10.33 -3.94
C GLY A 305 6.60 9.39 -2.75
N THR A 306 7.30 9.90 -1.76
CA THR A 306 7.58 9.18 -0.51
C THR A 306 7.09 10.01 0.66
N ALA A 307 6.30 9.41 1.54
CA ALA A 307 5.87 10.02 2.79
C ALA A 307 6.74 9.55 3.95
N ARG A 308 7.03 10.47 4.86
CA ARG A 308 7.62 10.22 6.18
C ARG A 308 6.55 10.51 7.23
N ILE A 309 6.08 9.47 7.89
CA ILE A 309 5.08 9.57 8.96
C ILE A 309 5.83 9.67 10.29
N HIS A 310 5.52 10.68 11.08
CA HIS A 310 6.08 10.88 12.41
C HIS A 310 5.16 10.25 13.44
N GLY A 311 5.68 9.28 14.17
CA GLY A 311 4.99 8.64 15.28
C GLY A 311 5.45 9.19 16.62
N GLU A 312 4.89 8.64 17.70
CA GLU A 312 5.30 8.99 19.05
C GLU A 312 6.79 8.74 19.31
N PRO A 313 7.43 9.60 20.12
CA PRO A 313 8.82 9.39 20.49
C PRO A 313 8.97 8.11 21.33
N VAL A 314 9.89 7.25 20.90
CA VAL A 314 10.20 5.99 21.57
C VAL A 314 11.63 6.02 22.09
N SER A 315 11.93 5.18 23.11
CA SER A 315 13.29 5.07 23.59
C SER A 315 14.23 4.54 22.51
N LEU A 316 15.46 5.04 22.46
CA LEU A 316 16.48 4.61 21.51
C LEU A 316 16.75 3.09 21.62
N PHE A 317 16.59 2.53 22.82
CA PHE A 317 16.66 1.08 23.04
C PHE A 317 15.58 0.35 22.23
N TYR A 318 14.31 0.77 22.34
CA TYR A 318 13.20 0.19 21.58
C TYR A 318 13.42 0.34 20.06
N TYR A 319 13.87 1.50 19.62
CA TYR A 319 14.16 1.78 18.21
C TYR A 319 15.21 0.81 17.61
N LEU A 320 16.32 0.59 18.33
CA LEU A 320 17.41 -0.27 17.86
C LEU A 320 17.08 -1.76 17.95
N PHE A 321 16.38 -2.18 19.00
CA PHE A 321 16.17 -3.60 19.29
C PHE A 321 14.82 -4.14 18.83
N ARG A 322 13.89 -3.31 18.37
CA ARG A 322 12.57 -3.73 17.90
C ARG A 322 12.65 -4.84 16.85
N ARG A 323 13.42 -4.63 15.78
CA ARG A 323 13.54 -5.60 14.67
C ARG A 323 14.24 -6.91 15.13
N PRO A 324 15.40 -6.89 15.79
CA PRO A 324 16.00 -8.08 16.35
C PRO A 324 15.08 -8.86 17.30
N ILE A 325 14.34 -8.18 18.17
CA ILE A 325 13.40 -8.80 19.12
C ILE A 325 12.28 -9.53 18.37
N VAL A 326 11.68 -8.88 17.37
CA VAL A 326 10.62 -9.50 16.53
C VAL A 326 11.15 -10.71 15.78
N THR A 327 12.34 -10.62 15.18
CA THR A 327 12.96 -11.75 14.46
C THR A 327 13.27 -12.91 15.40
N PHE A 328 13.81 -12.62 16.57
CA PHE A 328 14.10 -13.64 17.59
C PHE A 328 12.82 -14.34 18.06
N ARG A 329 11.76 -13.56 18.32
CA ARG A 329 10.46 -14.09 18.72
C ARG A 329 9.84 -14.97 17.63
N GLN A 330 9.96 -14.59 16.37
CA GLN A 330 9.49 -15.40 15.24
C GLN A 330 10.26 -16.71 15.07
N LEU A 331 11.58 -16.71 15.39
CA LEU A 331 12.41 -17.90 15.32
C LEU A 331 12.20 -18.85 16.50
N THR A 332 11.89 -18.34 17.69
CA THR A 332 11.74 -19.13 18.92
C THR A 332 10.29 -19.55 19.19
N GLY A 333 9.32 -18.96 18.48
CA GLY A 333 7.90 -19.28 18.68
C GLY A 333 7.30 -18.77 19.99
N VAL A 334 7.97 -17.84 20.66
CA VAL A 334 7.56 -17.26 21.97
C VAL A 334 6.97 -15.86 21.76
#